data_197be516909d615d2e5eb77cafe2eb8b
#
_entry.id   197be516909d615d2e5eb77cafe2eb8b
#
_cell.length_a   1.000
_cell.length_b   1.000
_cell.length_c   1.000
_cell.angle_alpha   90.00
_cell.angle_beta   90.00
_cell.angle_gamma   90.00
#
_symmetry.space_group_name_H-M   'P 1'
#
loop_
_entity.id
_entity.type
_entity.pdbx_description
1 polymer ?
#
loop_
_entity_poly.entity_id
_entity_poly.type
_entity_poly.pdbx_seq_one_letter_code
_entity_poly.pdbx_strand_id
1 'polypeptide(L)'
;MPLDRDKLAEIEAQRAEAHTTRRATVPALEALLYEPLPVLDHGFVRLIDYMGDDAAIVQAARVSYGKGTKRSQTDQGLIRYLMRHRHTSPFEMCEIKLHLKMPIFVARQWIRHRTASLNEYSARYSILDREFYVPDRDYLESQRSLKAPRTNPAAAQPALFDLERPEPEATAAQSTRNKQGREEVLDQAEAFDATDRIKRESERAHTFYARLLNERADGSVITPGRPGLARELARIVLPLNTYTQLYWKIDLHNLLHFLSLRAEAHAQYEIRAYAEVIAGLVERWVPLTAAAYAEYQSRALRLSATATALVRRRLRGEAVSQADSGLSAREWRELVEALPELRGPA
;
A
#
# COMPACT_ATOMS: atom_id res chain seq x y z
N MET A 1 -6.35 3.06 -17.72
CA MET A 1 -5.96 3.29 -19.13
C MET A 1 -4.59 2.67 -19.34
N PRO A 2 -4.35 1.90 -20.40
CA PRO A 2 -3.02 1.36 -20.65
C PRO A 2 -2.04 2.53 -20.78
N LEU A 3 -0.79 2.31 -20.32
CA LEU A 3 0.30 3.25 -20.51
C LEU A 3 0.40 3.61 -22.01
N ASP A 4 0.73 4.85 -22.29
CA ASP A 4 1.00 5.33 -23.65
C ASP A 4 2.09 4.48 -24.32
N ARG A 5 1.99 4.27 -25.65
CA ARG A 5 2.94 3.45 -26.42
C ARG A 5 4.40 3.88 -26.23
N ASP A 6 4.65 5.18 -26.15
CA ASP A 6 6.01 5.71 -25.97
C ASP A 6 6.55 5.36 -24.58
N LYS A 7 5.72 5.44 -23.53
CA LYS A 7 6.08 5.01 -22.16
C LYS A 7 6.29 3.49 -22.07
N LEU A 8 5.51 2.70 -22.81
CA LEU A 8 5.71 1.26 -22.87
C LEU A 8 7.02 0.90 -23.56
N ALA A 9 7.33 1.55 -24.69
CA ALA A 9 8.60 1.36 -25.40
C ALA A 9 9.81 1.76 -24.53
N GLU A 10 9.72 2.83 -23.76
CA GLU A 10 10.75 3.24 -22.80
C GLU A 10 10.95 2.19 -21.69
N ILE A 11 9.86 1.63 -21.14
CA ILE A 11 9.91 0.56 -20.13
C ILE A 11 10.55 -0.68 -20.72
N GLU A 12 10.16 -1.10 -21.92
CA GLU A 12 10.74 -2.26 -22.60
C GLU A 12 12.23 -2.09 -22.87
N ALA A 13 12.66 -0.89 -23.30
CA ALA A 13 14.06 -0.56 -23.49
C ALA A 13 14.85 -0.65 -22.17
N GLN A 14 14.32 -0.10 -21.06
CA GLN A 14 14.95 -0.22 -19.73
C GLN A 14 15.04 -1.67 -19.26
N ARG A 15 14.04 -2.50 -19.53
CA ARG A 15 14.01 -3.93 -19.17
C ARG A 15 14.95 -4.78 -20.01
N ALA A 16 15.22 -4.37 -21.24
CA ALA A 16 16.14 -5.08 -22.13
C ALA A 16 17.61 -4.79 -21.80
N GLU A 17 17.91 -3.73 -21.05
CA GLU A 17 19.26 -3.37 -20.66
C GLU A 17 19.75 -4.27 -19.51
N ALA A 18 20.85 -5.02 -19.73
CA ALA A 18 21.42 -5.89 -18.74
C ALA A 18 22.81 -5.43 -18.32
N HIS A 19 23.06 -5.41 -17.03
CA HIS A 19 24.34 -5.03 -16.45
C HIS A 19 24.96 -6.18 -15.66
N THR A 20 26.27 -6.40 -15.82
CA THR A 20 27.01 -7.34 -14.98
C THR A 20 27.23 -6.75 -13.60
N THR A 21 26.80 -7.45 -12.54
CA THR A 21 26.98 -7.04 -11.15
C THR A 21 27.64 -8.13 -10.33
N ARG A 22 28.47 -7.75 -9.33
CA ARG A 22 29.01 -8.67 -8.30
C ARG A 22 28.14 -8.74 -7.05
N ARG A 23 27.15 -7.89 -6.96
CA ARG A 23 26.17 -7.92 -5.88
C ARG A 23 25.21 -9.09 -6.08
N ALA A 24 24.74 -9.70 -4.99
CA ALA A 24 23.72 -10.70 -5.09
C ALA A 24 22.40 -10.07 -5.54
N THR A 25 21.68 -10.77 -6.39
CA THR A 25 20.37 -10.38 -6.90
C THR A 25 19.32 -11.40 -6.47
N VAL A 26 18.06 -10.99 -6.47
CA VAL A 26 16.89 -11.82 -6.19
C VAL A 26 16.15 -12.03 -7.52
N PRO A 27 16.22 -13.22 -8.14
CA PRO A 27 15.65 -13.45 -9.47
C PRO A 27 14.18 -13.07 -9.58
N ALA A 28 13.39 -13.27 -8.52
CA ALA A 28 11.99 -12.92 -8.48
C ALA A 28 11.74 -11.39 -8.52
N LEU A 29 12.69 -10.55 -8.08
CA LEU A 29 12.62 -9.10 -8.23
C LEU A 29 13.22 -8.63 -9.55
N GLU A 30 14.31 -9.25 -10.02
CA GLU A 30 14.89 -8.94 -11.33
C GLU A 30 13.85 -9.07 -12.45
N ALA A 31 12.99 -10.09 -12.37
CA ALA A 31 11.89 -10.28 -13.33
C ALA A 31 10.83 -9.15 -13.28
N LEU A 32 10.75 -8.39 -12.19
CA LEU A 32 9.78 -7.32 -11.97
C LEU A 32 10.38 -5.91 -12.09
N LEU A 33 11.70 -5.78 -12.28
CA LEU A 33 12.32 -4.47 -12.46
C LEU A 33 11.64 -3.70 -13.59
N TYR A 34 11.32 -2.45 -13.30
CA TYR A 34 10.64 -1.50 -14.19
C TYR A 34 9.21 -1.88 -14.62
N GLU A 35 8.68 -3.04 -14.20
CA GLU A 35 7.30 -3.41 -14.49
C GLU A 35 6.32 -2.57 -13.67
N PRO A 36 5.39 -1.81 -14.30
CA PRO A 36 4.37 -1.08 -13.58
C PRO A 36 3.25 -2.04 -13.16
N LEU A 37 3.18 -2.34 -11.87
CA LEU A 37 2.11 -3.12 -11.25
C LEU A 37 0.90 -2.19 -11.04
N PRO A 38 -0.23 -2.39 -11.73
CA PRO A 38 -1.35 -1.47 -11.68
C PRO A 38 -2.03 -1.45 -10.30
N VAL A 39 -2.44 -0.27 -9.86
CA VAL A 39 -3.18 -0.05 -8.60
C VAL A 39 -4.26 1.00 -8.86
N LEU A 40 -5.49 0.76 -8.41
CA LEU A 40 -6.65 1.61 -8.69
C LEU A 40 -6.90 1.75 -10.22
N ASP A 41 -7.50 2.87 -10.64
CA ASP A 41 -7.86 3.11 -12.05
C ASP A 41 -6.68 3.58 -12.93
N HIS A 42 -5.77 4.40 -12.40
CA HIS A 42 -4.64 4.98 -13.16
C HIS A 42 -3.30 4.89 -12.43
N GLY A 43 -3.27 4.34 -11.22
CA GLY A 43 -2.07 4.24 -10.39
C GLY A 43 -1.22 3.03 -10.71
N PHE A 44 -0.01 3.02 -10.16
CA PHE A 44 0.88 1.86 -10.20
C PHE A 44 1.93 1.90 -9.07
N VAL A 45 2.49 0.74 -8.80
CA VAL A 45 3.75 0.52 -8.09
C VAL A 45 4.76 -0.05 -9.06
N ARG A 46 5.92 0.55 -9.20
CA ARG A 46 7.01 0.09 -10.07
C ARG A 46 8.30 -0.05 -9.28
N LEU A 47 8.86 -1.25 -9.28
CA LEU A 47 10.17 -1.50 -8.69
C LEU A 47 11.26 -0.90 -9.57
N ILE A 48 12.12 -0.06 -8.98
CA ILE A 48 13.24 0.58 -9.70
C ILE A 48 14.57 -0.01 -9.31
N ASP A 49 14.77 -0.32 -8.02
CA ASP A 49 16.04 -0.81 -7.53
C ASP A 49 15.85 -1.41 -6.13
N TYR A 50 16.76 -2.28 -5.71
CA TYR A 50 16.79 -2.83 -4.36
C TYR A 50 18.22 -3.21 -3.95
N MET A 51 18.46 -3.33 -2.67
CA MET A 51 19.72 -3.76 -2.09
C MET A 51 19.47 -4.79 -1.00
N GLY A 52 20.19 -5.90 -1.05
CA GLY A 52 20.13 -6.96 -0.04
C GLY A 52 19.04 -8.01 -0.31
N ASP A 53 19.05 -9.02 0.55
CA ASP A 53 18.17 -10.17 0.58
C ASP A 53 18.15 -10.76 2.01
N ASP A 54 17.42 -11.87 2.26
CA ASP A 54 17.44 -12.55 3.56
C ASP A 54 18.87 -12.92 4.02
N ALA A 55 19.78 -13.25 3.10
CA ALA A 55 21.16 -13.58 3.45
C ALA A 55 21.96 -12.32 3.89
N ALA A 56 21.64 -11.16 3.36
CA ALA A 56 22.26 -9.91 3.80
C ALA A 56 21.85 -9.54 5.24
N ILE A 57 20.61 -9.81 5.63
CA ILE A 57 20.12 -9.64 7.01
C ILE A 57 20.91 -10.54 7.97
N VAL A 58 21.05 -11.81 7.62
CA VAL A 58 21.83 -12.78 8.41
C VAL A 58 23.29 -12.36 8.51
N GLN A 59 23.89 -11.89 7.42
CA GLN A 59 25.26 -11.40 7.37
C GLN A 59 25.45 -10.19 8.31
N ALA A 60 24.55 -9.23 8.25
CA ALA A 60 24.59 -8.05 9.11
C ALA A 60 24.47 -8.43 10.59
N ALA A 61 23.53 -9.31 10.94
CA ALA A 61 23.35 -9.77 12.31
C ALA A 61 24.61 -10.46 12.88
N ARG A 62 25.32 -11.22 12.07
CA ARG A 62 26.53 -12.00 12.49
C ARG A 62 27.76 -11.12 12.75
N VAL A 63 27.81 -9.92 12.23
CA VAL A 63 28.88 -8.96 12.55
C VAL A 63 29.00 -8.73 14.07
N SER A 64 27.89 -8.70 14.78
CA SER A 64 27.86 -8.54 16.24
C SER A 64 28.59 -9.65 17.01
N TYR A 65 28.80 -10.81 16.41
CA TYR A 65 29.50 -11.93 17.04
C TYR A 65 30.96 -12.05 16.61
N GLY A 66 31.51 -11.09 15.88
CA GLY A 66 32.89 -11.09 15.40
C GLY A 66 33.25 -12.25 14.45
N LYS A 67 32.28 -13.04 14.02
CA LYS A 67 32.48 -14.20 13.14
C LYS A 67 32.43 -13.88 11.65
N GLY A 68 32.57 -12.60 11.32
CA GLY A 68 32.80 -12.14 9.97
C GLY A 68 31.60 -12.21 9.06
N THR A 69 31.85 -11.84 7.84
CA THR A 69 30.91 -11.61 6.74
C THR A 69 30.44 -12.88 6.02
N LYS A 70 30.53 -14.06 6.64
CA LYS A 70 30.13 -15.30 5.98
C LYS A 70 28.63 -15.30 5.69
N ARG A 71 28.29 -15.24 4.41
CA ARG A 71 26.94 -15.32 3.92
C ARG A 71 26.39 -16.74 4.11
N SER A 72 25.31 -16.89 4.85
CA SER A 72 24.59 -18.15 5.00
C SER A 72 23.16 -17.95 4.50
N GLN A 73 22.79 -18.69 3.49
CA GLN A 73 21.51 -18.51 2.80
C GLN A 73 20.28 -18.98 3.60
N THR A 74 20.42 -19.62 4.75
CA THR A 74 19.32 -20.38 5.34
C THR A 74 19.19 -20.28 6.85
N ASP A 75 19.54 -19.15 7.47
CA ASP A 75 19.34 -19.03 8.92
C ASP A 75 17.95 -18.42 9.24
N GLN A 76 16.89 -19.16 8.87
CA GLN A 76 15.52 -18.82 9.22
C GLN A 76 15.34 -18.62 10.74
N GLY A 77 16.04 -19.44 11.54
CA GLY A 77 16.01 -19.36 13.00
C GLY A 77 16.48 -18.00 13.50
N LEU A 78 17.58 -17.50 12.93
CA LEU A 78 18.13 -16.17 13.29
C LEU A 78 17.16 -15.04 12.88
N ILE A 79 16.64 -15.07 11.66
CA ILE A 79 15.67 -14.05 11.20
C ILE A 79 14.43 -14.04 12.12
N ARG A 80 13.88 -15.21 12.47
CA ARG A 80 12.75 -15.33 13.40
C ARG A 80 13.10 -14.81 14.79
N TYR A 81 14.31 -15.07 15.28
CA TYR A 81 14.81 -14.55 16.55
C TYR A 81 14.88 -13.01 16.52
N LEU A 82 15.52 -12.44 15.50
CA LEU A 82 15.66 -10.99 15.34
C LEU A 82 14.28 -10.30 15.29
N MET A 83 13.34 -10.84 14.50
CA MET A 83 11.99 -10.30 14.37
C MET A 83 11.22 -10.34 15.69
N ARG A 84 11.25 -11.49 16.39
CA ARG A 84 10.55 -11.70 17.66
C ARG A 84 11.08 -10.78 18.77
N HIS A 85 12.39 -10.56 18.82
CA HIS A 85 13.04 -9.73 19.84
C HIS A 85 13.23 -8.26 19.41
N ARG A 86 12.69 -7.89 18.25
CA ARG A 86 12.71 -6.52 17.71
C ARG A 86 14.14 -5.95 17.56
N HIS A 87 15.05 -6.79 17.11
CA HIS A 87 16.36 -6.35 16.66
C HIS A 87 16.22 -5.80 15.24
N THR A 88 16.24 -4.47 15.09
CA THR A 88 15.84 -3.80 13.83
C THR A 88 16.99 -3.59 12.85
N SER A 89 18.19 -3.25 13.35
CA SER A 89 19.31 -2.83 12.51
C SER A 89 19.74 -3.83 11.42
N PRO A 90 19.66 -5.17 11.58
CA PRO A 90 19.96 -6.06 10.48
C PRO A 90 18.99 -5.93 9.29
N PHE A 91 17.73 -5.61 9.54
CA PHE A 91 16.74 -5.37 8.50
C PHE A 91 16.91 -4.02 7.79
N GLU A 92 17.51 -3.04 8.47
CA GLU A 92 17.84 -1.71 7.92
C GLU A 92 18.95 -1.79 6.84
N MET A 93 19.69 -2.91 6.78
CA MET A 93 20.72 -3.15 5.75
C MET A 93 20.17 -3.60 4.38
N CYS A 94 18.87 -3.69 4.26
CA CYS A 94 18.17 -3.93 3.00
C CYS A 94 17.34 -2.71 2.64
N GLU A 95 17.40 -2.25 1.39
CA GLU A 95 16.65 -1.08 0.89
C GLU A 95 15.92 -1.40 -0.40
N ILE A 96 14.80 -0.72 -0.63
CA ILE A 96 14.04 -0.78 -1.90
C ILE A 96 13.70 0.62 -2.38
N LYS A 97 13.72 0.81 -3.71
CA LYS A 97 13.35 2.07 -4.37
C LYS A 97 12.20 1.81 -5.33
N LEU A 98 11.10 2.49 -5.11
CA LEU A 98 9.87 2.37 -5.87
C LEU A 98 9.56 3.69 -6.60
N HIS A 99 8.98 3.57 -7.79
CA HIS A 99 8.29 4.65 -8.47
C HIS A 99 6.79 4.40 -8.31
N LEU A 100 6.09 5.34 -7.73
CA LEU A 100 4.69 5.24 -7.37
C LEU A 100 3.89 6.31 -8.12
N LYS A 101 2.73 5.92 -8.65
CA LYS A 101 1.73 6.85 -9.17
C LYS A 101 0.46 6.69 -8.37
N MET A 102 0.03 7.74 -7.68
CA MET A 102 -1.10 7.68 -6.77
C MET A 102 -1.87 9.02 -6.72
N PRO A 103 -3.13 9.03 -6.29
CA PRO A 103 -3.86 10.26 -6.04
C PRO A 103 -3.19 11.11 -4.96
N ILE A 104 -3.24 12.43 -5.08
CA ILE A 104 -2.63 13.37 -4.11
C ILE A 104 -3.14 13.12 -2.68
N PHE A 105 -4.42 12.80 -2.49
CA PHE A 105 -4.94 12.53 -1.15
C PHE A 105 -4.32 11.27 -0.51
N VAL A 106 -3.94 10.25 -1.31
CA VAL A 106 -3.19 9.07 -0.85
C VAL A 106 -1.75 9.47 -0.53
N ALA A 107 -1.10 10.25 -1.42
CA ALA A 107 0.25 10.75 -1.20
C ALA A 107 0.35 11.56 0.10
N ARG A 108 -0.68 12.33 0.47
CA ARG A 108 -0.76 13.07 1.74
C ARG A 108 -0.71 12.18 2.97
N GLN A 109 -1.25 10.97 2.90
CA GLN A 109 -1.10 9.96 3.97
C GLN A 109 0.26 9.27 3.91
N TRP A 110 0.77 9.02 2.69
CA TRP A 110 2.06 8.36 2.45
C TRP A 110 3.23 9.11 3.08
N ILE A 111 3.33 10.40 2.83
CA ILE A 111 4.41 11.27 3.32
C ILE A 111 4.43 11.43 4.86
N ARG A 112 3.43 10.94 5.59
CA ARG A 112 3.47 10.87 7.06
C ARG A 112 4.49 9.84 7.56
N HIS A 113 4.89 8.87 6.73
CA HIS A 113 6.02 7.99 6.98
C HIS A 113 7.31 8.72 6.60
N ARG A 114 7.99 9.29 7.60
CA ARG A 114 9.15 10.18 7.42
C ARG A 114 10.49 9.45 7.38
N THR A 115 10.52 8.17 7.73
CA THR A 115 11.74 7.32 7.74
C THR A 115 12.01 6.73 6.35
N ALA A 116 11.97 7.57 5.34
CA ALA A 116 12.18 7.23 3.94
C ALA A 116 12.66 8.45 3.17
N SER A 117 13.27 8.23 2.00
CA SER A 117 13.59 9.30 1.04
C SER A 117 12.48 9.39 0.00
N LEU A 118 12.04 10.59 -0.31
CA LEU A 118 10.94 10.83 -1.24
C LEU A 118 11.30 11.99 -2.18
N ASN A 119 11.00 11.80 -3.47
CA ASN A 119 11.06 12.85 -4.48
C ASN A 119 9.78 12.81 -5.31
N GLU A 120 8.98 13.87 -5.24
CA GLU A 120 7.68 13.95 -5.89
C GLU A 120 7.73 14.82 -7.14
N TYR A 121 6.95 14.43 -8.14
CA TYR A 121 6.68 15.19 -9.34
C TYR A 121 6.18 16.60 -9.02
N SER A 122 6.78 17.61 -9.64
CA SER A 122 6.45 18.99 -9.29
C SER A 122 5.49 19.63 -10.30
N ALA A 123 4.26 19.84 -9.86
CA ALA A 123 3.28 20.66 -10.59
C ALA A 123 3.67 22.15 -10.75
N ARG A 124 4.83 22.57 -10.25
CA ARG A 124 5.39 23.90 -10.50
C ARG A 124 6.16 23.98 -11.83
N TYR A 125 6.73 22.84 -12.25
CA TYR A 125 7.59 22.77 -13.42
C TYR A 125 6.89 22.09 -14.60
N SER A 126 5.95 21.20 -14.33
CA SER A 126 5.27 20.42 -15.36
C SER A 126 3.77 20.53 -15.21
N ILE A 127 3.05 20.36 -16.30
CA ILE A 127 1.60 20.22 -16.31
C ILE A 127 1.28 18.81 -15.83
N LEU A 128 0.41 18.68 -14.83
CA LEU A 128 -0.06 17.37 -14.39
C LEU A 128 -0.92 16.72 -15.46
N ASP A 129 -0.76 15.42 -15.64
CA ASP A 129 -1.60 14.61 -16.50
C ASP A 129 -3.08 14.80 -16.11
N ARG A 130 -3.98 14.77 -17.12
CA ARG A 130 -5.42 14.86 -16.86
C ARG A 130 -5.98 13.55 -16.36
N GLU A 131 -5.37 13.02 -15.32
CA GLU A 131 -5.75 11.77 -14.68
C GLU A 131 -6.13 12.03 -13.22
N PHE A 132 -7.28 11.52 -12.84
CA PHE A 132 -7.82 11.66 -11.50
C PHE A 132 -8.57 10.39 -11.10
N TYR A 133 -8.49 10.04 -9.84
CA TYR A 133 -9.12 8.86 -9.29
C TYR A 133 -10.64 9.03 -9.19
N VAL A 134 -11.35 8.03 -9.69
CA VAL A 134 -12.79 7.88 -9.48
C VAL A 134 -13.01 6.49 -8.88
N PRO A 135 -13.71 6.37 -7.74
CA PRO A 135 -14.05 5.07 -7.17
C PRO A 135 -14.78 4.19 -8.19
N ASP A 136 -14.42 2.90 -8.24
CA ASP A 136 -14.90 1.97 -9.25
C ASP A 136 -16.41 1.71 -9.11
N ARG A 137 -17.12 1.73 -10.26
CA ARG A 137 -18.55 1.44 -10.36
C ARG A 137 -18.84 -0.04 -10.53
N ASP A 138 -18.01 -0.74 -11.29
CA ASP A 138 -18.26 -2.13 -11.68
C ASP A 138 -18.23 -3.05 -10.46
N TYR A 139 -17.52 -2.64 -9.43
CA TYR A 139 -17.52 -3.32 -8.14
C TYR A 139 -18.85 -3.19 -7.40
N LEU A 140 -19.54 -2.07 -7.49
CA LEU A 140 -20.88 -1.88 -6.91
C LEU A 140 -21.92 -2.83 -7.54
N GLU A 141 -21.75 -3.17 -8.81
CA GLU A 141 -22.61 -4.14 -9.50
C GLU A 141 -22.21 -5.58 -9.16
N SER A 142 -20.93 -5.87 -8.98
CA SER A 142 -20.43 -7.22 -8.64
C SER A 142 -20.89 -7.67 -7.25
N GLN A 143 -21.07 -6.76 -6.30
CA GLN A 143 -21.56 -7.06 -4.94
C GLN A 143 -23.01 -7.62 -4.94
N ARG A 144 -23.81 -7.33 -5.95
CA ARG A 144 -25.13 -7.98 -6.13
C ARG A 144 -25.02 -9.46 -6.49
N SER A 145 -23.96 -9.85 -7.19
CA SER A 145 -23.71 -11.26 -7.60
C SER A 145 -23.12 -12.12 -6.48
N LEU A 146 -22.49 -11.55 -5.47
CA LEU A 146 -21.83 -12.30 -4.37
C LEU A 146 -22.82 -12.96 -3.39
N LYS A 147 -24.12 -12.67 -3.48
CA LYS A 147 -25.17 -13.42 -2.75
C LYS A 147 -25.54 -14.76 -3.40
N ALA A 148 -25.03 -15.09 -4.59
CA ALA A 148 -25.16 -16.38 -5.21
C ALA A 148 -23.87 -17.21 -5.01
N PRO A 149 -23.96 -18.52 -4.65
CA PRO A 149 -22.76 -19.35 -4.51
C PRO A 149 -22.01 -19.42 -5.84
N ARG A 150 -20.74 -19.08 -5.84
CA ARG A 150 -19.85 -19.21 -7.00
C ARG A 150 -19.74 -20.68 -7.39
N THR A 151 -20.38 -21.08 -8.48
CA THR A 151 -19.98 -22.29 -9.21
C THR A 151 -18.74 -21.93 -10.02
N ASN A 152 -17.64 -22.59 -9.68
CA ASN A 152 -16.33 -22.42 -10.28
C ASN A 152 -16.36 -22.71 -11.80
N PRO A 153 -16.11 -21.77 -12.72
CA PRO A 153 -15.78 -22.11 -14.09
C PRO A 153 -14.30 -22.41 -14.18
N ALA A 154 -14.03 -23.55 -14.76
CA ALA A 154 -12.79 -24.21 -15.10
C ALA A 154 -11.51 -23.35 -15.03
N ALA A 155 -10.50 -23.96 -14.38
CA ALA A 155 -9.11 -23.55 -14.31
C ALA A 155 -8.58 -22.91 -15.60
N ALA A 156 -8.51 -21.59 -15.61
CA ALA A 156 -7.60 -20.87 -16.46
C ALA A 156 -6.18 -21.02 -15.85
N GLN A 157 -5.20 -21.31 -16.71
CA GLN A 157 -3.81 -21.47 -16.33
C GLN A 157 -3.36 -20.31 -15.43
N PRO A 158 -2.60 -20.56 -14.33
CA PRO A 158 -2.12 -19.49 -13.49
C PRO A 158 -1.21 -18.59 -14.32
N ALA A 159 -1.60 -17.35 -14.48
CA ALA A 159 -0.68 -16.31 -14.92
C ALA A 159 0.49 -16.30 -13.94
N LEU A 160 1.72 -16.13 -14.43
CA LEU A 160 2.95 -16.20 -13.66
C LEU A 160 3.02 -15.22 -12.45
N PHE A 161 1.99 -14.41 -12.27
CA PHE A 161 1.83 -13.40 -11.22
C PHE A 161 0.35 -13.27 -10.85
N ASP A 162 -0.19 -14.23 -10.09
CA ASP A 162 -1.39 -14.02 -9.29
C ASP A 162 -1.02 -13.22 -8.03
N LEU A 163 -0.69 -11.94 -8.23
CA LEU A 163 -0.97 -10.96 -7.20
C LEU A 163 -2.50 -10.85 -7.20
N GLU A 164 -3.13 -11.47 -6.21
CA GLU A 164 -4.55 -11.21 -5.94
C GLU A 164 -4.68 -9.68 -5.83
N ARG A 165 -5.30 -9.08 -6.84
CA ARG A 165 -5.62 -7.64 -6.75
C ARG A 165 -6.53 -7.49 -5.55
N PRO A 166 -6.23 -6.57 -4.62
CA PRO A 166 -7.17 -6.28 -3.57
C PRO A 166 -8.53 -6.00 -4.21
N GLU A 167 -9.55 -6.70 -3.76
CA GLU A 167 -10.92 -6.49 -4.24
C GLU A 167 -11.27 -5.01 -4.02
N PRO A 168 -11.69 -4.27 -5.07
CA PRO A 168 -12.03 -2.87 -4.93
C PRO A 168 -13.16 -2.71 -3.92
N GLU A 169 -12.98 -1.88 -2.91
CA GLU A 169 -14.02 -1.58 -1.94
C GLU A 169 -15.06 -0.65 -2.54
N ALA A 170 -16.32 -1.02 -2.38
CA ALA A 170 -17.44 -0.20 -2.80
C ALA A 170 -17.41 1.21 -2.17
N THR A 171 -17.98 2.18 -2.85
CA THR A 171 -18.21 3.51 -2.30
C THR A 171 -19.12 3.39 -1.09
N ALA A 172 -18.61 3.65 0.09
CA ALA A 172 -19.32 3.43 1.34
C ALA A 172 -19.73 4.75 2.01
N ALA A 173 -20.85 4.71 2.74
CA ALA A 173 -21.30 5.81 3.56
C ALA A 173 -20.33 6.07 4.72
N GLN A 174 -20.37 7.28 5.27
CA GLN A 174 -19.60 7.66 6.45
C GLN A 174 -20.02 6.81 7.66
N SER A 175 -19.07 6.22 8.35
CA SER A 175 -19.33 5.53 9.60
C SER A 175 -19.85 6.49 10.67
N THR A 176 -20.90 6.08 11.38
CA THR A 176 -21.46 6.82 12.51
C THR A 176 -20.61 6.66 13.77
N ARG A 177 -19.80 5.61 13.87
CA ARG A 177 -18.97 5.26 15.03
C ARG A 177 -17.51 5.69 14.87
N ASN A 178 -17.01 5.66 13.66
CA ASN A 178 -15.64 6.04 13.34
C ASN A 178 -15.63 7.08 12.22
N LYS A 179 -15.34 8.33 12.56
CA LYS A 179 -15.33 9.46 11.60
C LYS A 179 -14.34 9.29 10.44
N GLN A 180 -13.43 8.32 10.51
CA GLN A 180 -12.48 7.98 9.45
C GLN A 180 -12.86 6.69 8.71
N GLY A 181 -13.86 5.94 9.20
CA GLY A 181 -14.26 4.65 8.68
C GLY A 181 -15.45 4.72 7.74
N ARG A 182 -15.57 3.69 6.91
CA ARG A 182 -16.74 3.37 6.09
C ARG A 182 -17.56 2.33 6.85
N GLU A 183 -18.86 2.41 6.84
CA GLU A 183 -19.73 1.47 7.58
C GLU A 183 -20.67 0.73 6.64
N GLU A 184 -21.42 1.45 5.81
CA GLU A 184 -22.40 0.88 4.90
C GLU A 184 -22.07 1.25 3.46
N VAL A 185 -22.44 0.38 2.53
CA VAL A 185 -22.34 0.65 1.10
C VAL A 185 -23.49 1.55 0.72
N LEU A 186 -23.23 2.64 -0.01
CA LEU A 186 -24.26 3.48 -0.61
C LEU A 186 -25.17 2.63 -1.50
N ASP A 187 -26.42 3.01 -1.63
CA ASP A 187 -27.25 2.39 -2.64
C ASP A 187 -26.69 2.68 -4.06
N GLN A 188 -27.11 1.87 -5.02
CA GLN A 188 -26.57 1.93 -6.38
C GLN A 188 -26.80 3.29 -7.05
N ALA A 189 -27.93 3.95 -6.80
CA ALA A 189 -28.25 5.23 -7.39
C ALA A 189 -27.42 6.37 -6.76
N GLU A 190 -27.27 6.35 -5.43
CA GLU A 190 -26.43 7.30 -4.71
C GLU A 190 -24.95 7.16 -5.05
N ALA A 191 -24.45 5.91 -5.12
CA ALA A 191 -23.07 5.62 -5.52
C ALA A 191 -22.79 6.07 -6.96
N PHE A 192 -23.74 5.81 -7.88
CA PHE A 192 -23.65 6.28 -9.26
C PHE A 192 -23.61 7.81 -9.34
N ASP A 193 -24.53 8.49 -8.67
CA ASP A 193 -24.59 9.96 -8.65
C ASP A 193 -23.30 10.55 -8.06
N ALA A 194 -22.81 10.01 -6.95
CA ALA A 194 -21.57 10.47 -6.30
C ALA A 194 -20.35 10.31 -7.21
N THR A 195 -20.15 9.12 -7.81
CA THR A 195 -19.01 8.87 -8.70
C THR A 195 -19.07 9.72 -9.98
N ASP A 196 -20.27 9.88 -10.55
CA ASP A 196 -20.47 10.71 -11.74
C ASP A 196 -20.22 12.20 -11.47
N ARG A 197 -20.66 12.70 -10.31
CA ARG A 197 -20.34 14.07 -9.87
C ARG A 197 -18.84 14.27 -9.62
N ILE A 198 -18.18 13.33 -8.93
CA ILE A 198 -16.73 13.38 -8.73
C ILE A 198 -16.01 13.48 -10.07
N LYS A 199 -16.40 12.64 -11.04
CA LYS A 199 -15.82 12.65 -12.38
C LYS A 199 -16.01 14.00 -13.08
N ARG A 200 -17.26 14.49 -13.15
CA ARG A 200 -17.58 15.77 -13.83
C ARG A 200 -16.86 16.96 -13.22
N GLU A 201 -16.85 17.08 -11.89
CA GLU A 201 -16.17 18.19 -11.23
C GLU A 201 -14.64 18.10 -11.37
N SER A 202 -14.08 16.90 -11.38
CA SER A 202 -12.65 16.71 -11.67
C SER A 202 -12.30 17.13 -13.10
N GLU A 203 -13.09 16.72 -14.09
CA GLU A 203 -12.94 17.15 -15.49
C GLU A 203 -13.04 18.66 -15.67
N ARG A 204 -14.00 19.27 -14.95
CA ARG A 204 -14.20 20.73 -14.95
C ARG A 204 -13.00 21.46 -14.34
N ALA A 205 -12.49 20.97 -13.21
CA ALA A 205 -11.32 21.54 -12.54
C ALA A 205 -10.06 21.47 -13.42
N HIS A 206 -9.81 20.33 -14.07
CA HIS A 206 -8.69 20.18 -15.02
C HIS A 206 -8.86 21.08 -16.26
N THR A 207 -10.08 21.24 -16.76
CA THR A 207 -10.36 22.16 -17.87
C THR A 207 -10.09 23.61 -17.46
N PHE A 208 -10.48 23.98 -16.24
CA PHE A 208 -10.21 25.29 -15.69
C PHE A 208 -8.73 25.54 -15.46
N TYR A 209 -8.01 24.55 -14.93
CA TYR A 209 -6.55 24.57 -14.79
C TYR A 209 -5.85 24.86 -16.12
N ALA A 210 -6.18 24.13 -17.19
CA ALA A 210 -5.63 24.36 -18.52
C ALA A 210 -5.91 25.80 -19.04
N ARG A 211 -7.13 26.32 -18.77
CA ARG A 211 -7.49 27.71 -19.13
C ARG A 211 -6.70 28.76 -18.35
N LEU A 212 -6.41 28.50 -17.06
CA LEU A 212 -5.55 29.38 -16.26
C LEU A 212 -4.12 29.43 -16.82
N LEU A 213 -3.58 28.29 -17.18
CA LEU A 213 -2.27 28.17 -17.83
C LEU A 213 -2.24 28.75 -19.23
N ASN A 214 -3.38 28.87 -19.90
CA ASN A 214 -3.52 29.12 -21.33
C ASN A 214 -2.80 28.07 -22.21
N GLU A 215 -2.66 26.84 -21.69
CA GLU A 215 -1.89 25.75 -22.30
C GLU A 215 -2.66 24.43 -22.17
N ARG A 216 -2.65 23.59 -23.22
CA ARG A 216 -3.18 22.22 -23.19
C ARG A 216 -2.10 21.24 -22.74
N ALA A 217 -2.51 20.00 -22.49
CA ALA A 217 -1.59 18.93 -22.08
C ALA A 217 -0.48 18.64 -23.14
N ASP A 218 -0.77 18.87 -24.40
CA ASP A 218 0.18 18.73 -25.52
C ASP A 218 1.12 19.94 -25.71
N GLY A 219 1.06 20.93 -24.80
CA GLY A 219 1.86 22.16 -24.86
C GLY A 219 1.31 23.22 -25.80
N SER A 220 0.20 22.98 -26.52
CA SER A 220 -0.40 23.97 -27.44
C SER A 220 -1.11 25.07 -26.66
N VAL A 221 -0.93 26.34 -27.16
CA VAL A 221 -1.57 27.53 -26.58
C VAL A 221 -3.06 27.55 -26.90
N ILE A 222 -3.89 27.83 -25.87
CA ILE A 222 -5.36 27.88 -26.01
C ILE A 222 -5.78 29.19 -26.73
N THR A 223 -5.27 30.33 -26.24
CA THR A 223 -5.61 31.65 -26.79
C THR A 223 -4.32 32.39 -27.15
N PRO A 224 -4.01 32.57 -28.44
CA PRO A 224 -2.82 33.31 -28.88
C PRO A 224 -2.76 34.73 -28.30
N GLY A 225 -1.57 35.16 -27.89
CA GLY A 225 -1.32 36.51 -27.37
C GLY A 225 -1.78 36.75 -25.91
N ARG A 226 -2.42 35.80 -25.28
CA ARG A 226 -2.78 35.87 -23.85
C ARG A 226 -1.69 35.22 -22.98
N PRO A 227 -1.15 35.89 -21.94
CA PRO A 227 -0.30 35.24 -20.97
C PRO A 227 -1.10 34.28 -20.11
N GLY A 228 -0.53 33.13 -19.75
CA GLY A 228 -1.10 32.20 -18.75
C GLY A 228 -0.73 32.60 -17.33
N LEU A 229 -1.47 32.06 -16.36
CA LEU A 229 -1.10 32.15 -14.94
C LEU A 229 0.12 31.24 -14.68
N ALA A 230 1.01 31.63 -13.75
CA ALA A 230 2.13 30.80 -13.36
C ALA A 230 1.65 29.42 -12.86
N ARG A 231 2.35 28.33 -13.26
CA ARG A 231 2.00 26.93 -12.92
C ARG A 231 1.86 26.72 -11.42
N GLU A 232 2.73 27.35 -10.63
CA GLU A 232 2.69 27.25 -9.14
C GLU A 232 1.40 27.79 -8.52
N LEU A 233 0.71 28.72 -9.20
CA LEU A 233 -0.58 29.26 -8.78
C LEU A 233 -1.75 28.54 -9.45
N ALA A 234 -1.65 28.24 -10.74
CA ALA A 234 -2.74 27.61 -11.49
C ALA A 234 -3.17 26.27 -10.88
N ARG A 235 -2.23 25.48 -10.33
CA ARG A 235 -2.49 24.16 -9.69
C ARG A 235 -3.39 24.20 -8.45
N ILE A 236 -3.66 25.37 -7.88
CA ILE A 236 -4.50 25.47 -6.65
C ILE A 236 -5.95 24.99 -6.88
N VAL A 237 -6.41 24.96 -8.14
CA VAL A 237 -7.76 24.50 -8.49
C VAL A 237 -7.85 22.99 -8.75
N LEU A 238 -6.73 22.28 -8.74
CA LEU A 238 -6.71 20.84 -8.98
C LEU A 238 -7.29 20.09 -7.76
N PRO A 239 -8.20 19.15 -7.98
CA PRO A 239 -8.78 18.38 -6.88
C PRO A 239 -7.78 17.35 -6.34
N LEU A 240 -7.97 16.94 -5.08
CA LEU A 240 -7.05 16.03 -4.39
C LEU A 240 -7.01 14.61 -4.98
N ASN A 241 -8.00 14.22 -5.78
CA ASN A 241 -8.00 12.94 -6.49
C ASN A 241 -7.16 12.96 -7.77
N THR A 242 -6.56 14.11 -8.16
CA THR A 242 -5.56 14.19 -9.24
C THR A 242 -4.38 13.29 -8.91
N TYR A 243 -3.87 12.54 -9.92
CA TYR A 243 -2.72 11.68 -9.76
C TYR A 243 -1.43 12.49 -9.72
N THR A 244 -0.54 12.10 -8.80
CA THR A 244 0.86 12.53 -8.70
C THR A 244 1.78 11.31 -8.84
N GLN A 245 3.06 11.56 -9.04
CA GLN A 245 4.07 10.51 -9.13
C GLN A 245 5.21 10.84 -8.16
N LEU A 246 5.80 9.82 -7.57
CA LEU A 246 6.92 9.98 -6.66
C LEU A 246 7.88 8.79 -6.69
N TYR A 247 9.17 9.08 -6.52
CA TYR A 247 10.15 8.08 -6.15
C TYR A 247 10.20 7.97 -4.63
N TRP A 248 10.18 6.75 -4.12
CA TRP A 248 10.21 6.45 -2.70
C TRP A 248 11.25 5.37 -2.42
N LYS A 249 12.24 5.69 -1.56
CA LYS A 249 13.29 4.77 -1.13
C LYS A 249 13.19 4.57 0.36
N ILE A 250 13.19 3.32 0.82
CA ILE A 250 13.01 2.97 2.21
C ILE A 250 13.78 1.68 2.54
N ASP A 251 14.33 1.60 3.75
CA ASP A 251 14.86 0.36 4.29
C ASP A 251 13.76 -0.62 4.68
N LEU A 252 14.12 -1.90 4.77
CA LEU A 252 13.14 -2.98 5.02
C LEU A 252 12.49 -2.88 6.40
N HIS A 253 13.20 -2.48 7.46
CA HIS A 253 12.59 -2.31 8.78
C HIS A 253 11.46 -1.27 8.76
N ASN A 254 11.75 -0.10 8.22
CA ASN A 254 10.77 0.98 8.10
C ASN A 254 9.64 0.63 7.10
N LEU A 255 9.94 -0.14 6.05
CA LEU A 255 8.94 -0.67 5.14
C LEU A 255 7.97 -1.63 5.84
N LEU A 256 8.46 -2.58 6.64
CA LEU A 256 7.60 -3.46 7.43
C LEU A 256 6.73 -2.68 8.43
N HIS A 257 7.27 -1.59 9.02
CA HIS A 257 6.47 -0.69 9.84
C HIS A 257 5.39 0.04 9.02
N PHE A 258 5.72 0.52 7.82
CA PHE A 258 4.73 1.10 6.91
C PHE A 258 3.61 0.09 6.61
N LEU A 259 3.96 -1.13 6.23
CA LEU A 259 2.99 -2.19 5.92
C LEU A 259 2.10 -2.53 7.13
N SER A 260 2.64 -2.55 8.35
CA SER A 260 1.85 -2.80 9.55
C SER A 260 0.74 -1.78 9.83
N LEU A 261 0.85 -0.58 9.23
CA LEU A 261 -0.12 0.50 9.37
C LEU A 261 -0.99 0.72 8.13
N ARG A 262 -0.53 0.28 6.96
CA ARG A 262 -1.19 0.61 5.68
C ARG A 262 -1.74 -0.59 4.93
N ALA A 263 -1.25 -1.80 5.19
CA ALA A 263 -1.83 -3.05 4.71
C ALA A 263 -2.85 -3.67 5.68
N GLU A 264 -3.11 -3.00 6.81
CA GLU A 264 -4.05 -3.45 7.83
C GLU A 264 -5.50 -3.14 7.39
N ALA A 265 -6.46 -4.01 7.74
CA ALA A 265 -7.84 -3.98 7.27
C ALA A 265 -8.59 -2.66 7.55
N HIS A 266 -8.23 -1.93 8.63
CA HIS A 266 -8.83 -0.64 8.96
C HIS A 266 -8.16 0.55 8.25
N ALA A 267 -7.08 0.32 7.48
CA ALA A 267 -6.49 1.37 6.67
C ALA A 267 -7.45 1.76 5.54
N GLN A 268 -7.39 3.03 5.13
CA GLN A 268 -8.20 3.50 3.99
C GLN A 268 -7.89 2.65 2.75
N TYR A 269 -8.91 2.22 2.02
CA TYR A 269 -8.78 1.29 0.89
C TYR A 269 -7.71 1.73 -0.11
N GLU A 270 -7.72 3.00 -0.52
CA GLU A 270 -6.85 3.46 -1.58
C GLU A 270 -5.35 3.38 -1.21
N ILE A 271 -4.96 3.66 0.03
CA ILE A 271 -3.57 3.46 0.46
C ILE A 271 -3.26 1.99 0.73
N ARG A 272 -4.25 1.21 1.19
CA ARG A 272 -4.11 -0.23 1.42
C ARG A 272 -3.83 -0.97 0.11
N ALA A 273 -4.52 -0.65 -0.97
CA ALA A 273 -4.30 -1.24 -2.29
C ALA A 273 -2.84 -1.13 -2.75
N TYR A 274 -2.20 0.03 -2.54
CA TYR A 274 -0.76 0.18 -2.80
C TYR A 274 0.10 -0.64 -1.83
N ALA A 275 -0.24 -0.63 -0.55
CA ALA A 275 0.52 -1.35 0.47
C ALA A 275 0.49 -2.87 0.25
N GLU A 276 -0.62 -3.43 -0.20
CA GLU A 276 -0.77 -4.86 -0.51
C GLU A 276 0.09 -5.27 -1.72
N VAL A 277 0.14 -4.46 -2.78
CA VAL A 277 1.06 -4.70 -3.90
C VAL A 277 2.52 -4.69 -3.43
N ILE A 278 2.88 -3.73 -2.56
CA ILE A 278 4.24 -3.67 -2.00
C ILE A 278 4.51 -4.87 -1.07
N ALA A 279 3.55 -5.33 -0.29
CA ALA A 279 3.68 -6.54 0.53
C ALA A 279 4.01 -7.76 -0.34
N GLY A 280 3.36 -7.91 -1.50
CA GLY A 280 3.68 -8.94 -2.48
C GLY A 280 5.11 -8.83 -3.07
N LEU A 281 5.65 -7.61 -3.21
CA LEU A 281 7.06 -7.42 -3.56
C LEU A 281 7.99 -7.87 -2.42
N VAL A 282 7.66 -7.56 -1.16
CA VAL A 282 8.45 -7.96 0.02
C VAL A 282 8.50 -9.48 0.15
N GLU A 283 7.40 -10.19 -0.10
CA GLU A 283 7.35 -11.66 -0.08
C GLU A 283 8.29 -12.28 -1.12
N ARG A 284 8.44 -11.65 -2.28
CA ARG A 284 9.38 -12.10 -3.32
C ARG A 284 10.82 -11.72 -3.02
N TRP A 285 11.02 -10.57 -2.39
CA TRP A 285 12.33 -10.03 -2.08
C TRP A 285 13.03 -10.79 -0.96
N VAL A 286 12.33 -10.95 0.16
CA VAL A 286 12.86 -11.49 1.42
C VAL A 286 11.86 -12.49 2.03
N PRO A 287 11.65 -13.66 1.41
CA PRO A 287 10.60 -14.60 1.77
C PRO A 287 10.68 -15.10 3.22
N LEU A 288 11.89 -15.31 3.77
CA LEU A 288 12.06 -15.73 5.16
C LEU A 288 11.70 -14.62 6.14
N THR A 289 12.06 -13.40 5.82
CA THR A 289 11.71 -12.22 6.61
C THR A 289 10.21 -11.93 6.52
N ALA A 290 9.60 -12.05 5.34
CA ALA A 290 8.16 -11.88 5.16
C ALA A 290 7.36 -12.90 5.98
N ALA A 291 7.80 -14.16 5.99
CA ALA A 291 7.19 -15.20 6.83
C ALA A 291 7.34 -14.90 8.33
N ALA A 292 8.51 -14.42 8.77
CA ALA A 292 8.72 -14.02 10.16
C ALA A 292 7.88 -12.78 10.54
N TYR A 293 7.75 -11.81 9.64
CA TYR A 293 6.89 -10.64 9.82
C TYR A 293 5.42 -11.04 9.94
N ALA A 294 4.94 -11.94 9.09
CA ALA A 294 3.59 -12.47 9.18
C ALA A 294 3.32 -13.13 10.54
N GLU A 295 4.23 -13.99 11.00
CA GLU A 295 4.13 -14.74 12.23
C GLU A 295 4.14 -13.85 13.49
N TYR A 296 5.07 -12.89 13.56
CA TYR A 296 5.32 -12.15 14.79
C TYR A 296 4.76 -10.71 14.80
N GLN A 297 4.27 -10.21 13.67
CA GLN A 297 3.79 -8.83 13.57
C GLN A 297 2.41 -8.70 12.91
N SER A 298 2.25 -9.05 11.62
CA SER A 298 1.03 -8.72 10.89
C SER A 298 -0.17 -9.59 11.26
N ARG A 299 0.06 -10.87 11.60
CA ARG A 299 -0.99 -11.81 12.03
C ARG A 299 -0.98 -12.07 13.56
N ALA A 300 -0.04 -11.47 14.27
CA ALA A 300 0.10 -11.67 15.70
C ALA A 300 -0.87 -10.79 16.47
N LEU A 301 -1.60 -11.40 17.41
CA LEU A 301 -2.41 -10.66 18.36
C LEU A 301 -1.50 -9.95 19.38
N ARG A 302 -1.63 -8.63 19.49
CA ARG A 302 -0.92 -7.82 20.48
C ARG A 302 -1.82 -7.58 21.70
N LEU A 303 -1.42 -8.13 22.84
CA LEU A 303 -2.12 -7.96 24.10
C LEU A 303 -1.40 -6.94 25.00
N SER A 304 -2.16 -6.04 25.63
CA SER A 304 -1.65 -5.22 26.73
C SER A 304 -1.33 -6.09 27.95
N ALA A 305 -0.62 -5.56 28.93
CA ALA A 305 -0.36 -6.26 30.18
C ALA A 305 -1.67 -6.67 30.87
N THR A 306 -2.65 -5.78 30.90
CA THR A 306 -4.00 -6.04 31.47
C THR A 306 -4.73 -7.12 30.69
N ALA A 307 -4.77 -7.05 29.35
CA ALA A 307 -5.39 -8.08 28.53
C ALA A 307 -4.71 -9.44 28.70
N THR A 308 -3.37 -9.48 28.81
CA THR A 308 -2.62 -10.70 29.10
C THR A 308 -3.01 -11.31 30.46
N ALA A 309 -3.20 -10.47 31.50
CA ALA A 309 -3.66 -10.93 32.81
C ALA A 309 -5.07 -11.51 32.76
N LEU A 310 -5.99 -10.90 32.01
CA LEU A 310 -7.35 -11.39 31.79
C LEU A 310 -7.37 -12.75 31.09
N VAL A 311 -6.59 -12.91 30.03
CA VAL A 311 -6.42 -14.20 29.33
C VAL A 311 -5.91 -15.28 30.31
N ARG A 312 -4.89 -14.97 31.13
CA ARG A 312 -4.38 -15.90 32.15
C ARG A 312 -5.43 -16.26 33.19
N ARG A 313 -6.26 -15.31 33.67
CA ARG A 313 -7.37 -15.57 34.57
C ARG A 313 -8.37 -16.54 33.92
N ARG A 314 -8.73 -16.27 32.67
CA ARG A 314 -9.66 -17.11 31.91
C ARG A 314 -9.15 -18.56 31.74
N LEU A 315 -7.86 -18.73 31.44
CA LEU A 315 -7.21 -20.03 31.32
C LEU A 315 -7.20 -20.82 32.65
N ARG A 316 -7.34 -20.15 33.82
CA ARG A 316 -7.52 -20.78 35.11
C ARG A 316 -8.99 -21.09 35.47
N GLY A 317 -9.92 -20.85 34.53
CA GLY A 317 -11.35 -21.07 34.77
C GLY A 317 -12.06 -19.91 35.50
N GLU A 318 -11.38 -18.75 35.69
CA GLU A 318 -12.01 -17.60 36.32
C GLU A 318 -12.96 -16.90 35.33
N ALA A 319 -14.12 -16.44 35.80
CA ALA A 319 -14.96 -15.56 35.05
C ALA A 319 -14.29 -14.20 34.89
N VAL A 320 -14.38 -13.61 33.70
CA VAL A 320 -13.89 -12.27 33.42
C VAL A 320 -15.00 -11.44 32.74
N SER A 321 -15.17 -10.21 33.19
CA SER A 321 -16.16 -9.29 32.66
C SER A 321 -15.52 -7.93 32.36
N GLN A 322 -16.21 -7.09 31.60
CA GLN A 322 -15.75 -5.72 31.37
C GLN A 322 -15.60 -4.94 32.69
N ALA A 323 -16.55 -5.11 33.63
CA ALA A 323 -16.55 -4.38 34.90
C ALA A 323 -15.29 -4.68 35.73
N ASP A 324 -14.80 -5.94 35.68
CA ASP A 324 -13.64 -6.40 36.47
C ASP A 324 -12.32 -6.36 35.67
N SER A 325 -12.38 -5.92 34.42
CA SER A 325 -11.23 -6.00 33.50
C SER A 325 -10.20 -4.89 33.69
N GLY A 326 -10.62 -3.73 34.19
CA GLY A 326 -9.80 -2.50 34.18
C GLY A 326 -9.58 -1.92 32.79
N LEU A 327 -10.25 -2.44 31.74
CA LEU A 327 -10.20 -1.94 30.37
C LEU A 327 -11.36 -0.98 30.11
N SER A 328 -11.16 -0.01 29.23
CA SER A 328 -12.26 0.80 28.70
C SER A 328 -13.23 -0.08 27.90
N ALA A 329 -14.47 0.37 27.72
CA ALA A 329 -15.48 -0.34 26.92
C ALA A 329 -15.02 -0.63 25.48
N ARG A 330 -14.20 0.25 24.91
CA ARG A 330 -13.61 0.04 23.58
C ARG A 330 -12.54 -1.05 23.59
N GLU A 331 -11.57 -0.98 24.49
CA GLU A 331 -10.51 -1.98 24.61
C GLU A 331 -11.08 -3.38 24.93
N TRP A 332 -12.09 -3.46 25.81
CA TRP A 332 -12.77 -4.71 26.10
C TRP A 332 -13.43 -5.29 24.85
N ARG A 333 -14.15 -4.49 24.08
CA ARG A 333 -14.80 -4.92 22.83
C ARG A 333 -13.77 -5.45 21.84
N GLU A 334 -12.70 -4.69 21.56
CA GLU A 334 -11.61 -5.10 20.66
C GLU A 334 -10.95 -6.41 21.12
N LEU A 335 -10.71 -6.56 22.42
CA LEU A 335 -10.14 -7.78 22.99
C LEU A 335 -11.06 -8.98 22.80
N VAL A 336 -12.35 -8.82 23.02
CA VAL A 336 -13.35 -9.90 22.92
C VAL A 336 -13.71 -10.22 21.47
N GLU A 337 -13.58 -9.27 20.54
CA GLU A 337 -13.66 -9.53 19.10
C GLU A 337 -12.48 -10.41 18.65
N ALA A 338 -11.28 -10.13 19.16
CA ALA A 338 -10.08 -10.89 18.86
C ALA A 338 -10.02 -12.26 19.58
N LEU A 339 -10.64 -12.38 20.75
CA LEU A 339 -10.67 -13.57 21.60
C LEU A 339 -12.10 -13.81 22.12
N PRO A 340 -13.00 -14.35 21.29
CA PRO A 340 -14.41 -14.58 21.66
C PRO A 340 -14.60 -15.48 22.89
N GLU A 341 -13.62 -16.32 23.18
CA GLU A 341 -13.61 -17.26 24.35
C GLU A 341 -13.66 -16.52 25.69
N LEU A 342 -13.34 -15.21 25.70
CA LEU A 342 -13.48 -14.39 26.90
C LEU A 342 -14.94 -14.07 27.26
N ARG A 343 -15.91 -14.26 26.35
CA ARG A 343 -17.35 -14.00 26.56
C ARG A 343 -18.10 -15.13 27.28
N GLY A 344 -17.56 -16.34 27.29
CA GLY A 344 -18.29 -17.50 27.79
C GLY A 344 -18.38 -17.56 29.31
N PRO A 345 -19.32 -18.36 29.90
CA PRO A 345 -19.30 -18.70 31.30
C PRO A 345 -17.97 -19.38 31.66
N ALA A 346 -17.56 -19.20 32.90
CA ALA A 346 -16.35 -19.82 33.41
C ALA A 346 -16.52 -21.35 33.48
#